data_624cdcefa5e0c1d20ba132bc7d04d217
#
_entry.id   624cdcefa5e0c1d20ba132bc7d04d217
#
_cell.length_a   1.000
_cell.length_b   1.000
_cell.length_c   1.000
_cell.angle_alpha   90.00
_cell.angle_beta   90.00
_cell.angle_gamma   90.00
#
_symmetry.space_group_name_H-M   'P 1'
#
loop_
_entity.id
_entity.type
_entity.pdbx_description
1 polymer ?
#
loop_
_entity_poly.entity_id
_entity_poly.type
_entity_poly.pdbx_seq_one_letter_code
_entity_poly.pdbx_strand_id
1 'polypeptide(L)'
;MADQRDPLEYNWGREHGKRLHVTYDESIAQRPGFSEHTANGIEGAGYDMKERQKRLRSRTAKKTIGILAALLIFLSSTYCFLIYSNIPFIAKWRTIYIETAMGTMTHHWLAEAFIPQNVIDQVMNSRSTIEEEQKGLSSSWSTNTEEAIDYTQAVRPWDQLKSEFTTYYSEIDWDTLKSYLQKHGSSCIDSDGYLYIDEADYGDEDTGIRTTKGDPVCVLDTRNGIVIVTLKGDSYYGKMALVKCASQVSVAASDALGSEGEFIQDIVKSHDAILGINASGFYDPNGTGNGGEAYGMIFSNGKRLRGREGCSMKVISLSKDDRLNVSDKKPSDAREAVQFDPVLILDGDLLISGSSGWGLQPRSVIGQTRDGQMMLTVVDGRQAGYSVGITLGDLSDILYKYGAYQACNLDGGSSSLMYYDGRAITSSSSADSERGRHVPDAWIVSKAGS
;
A
#
# COMPACT_ATOMS: atom_id res chain seq x y z
N MET A 1 24.90 -12.64 -43.91
CA MET A 1 26.04 -11.70 -43.71
C MET A 1 26.07 -11.41 -42.22
N ALA A 2 27.08 -11.98 -41.59
CA ALA A 2 27.36 -11.88 -40.17
C ALA A 2 28.03 -10.53 -39.88
N ASP A 3 27.69 -9.91 -38.75
CA ASP A 3 28.67 -9.05 -38.10
C ASP A 3 28.63 -9.35 -36.59
N GLN A 4 29.74 -9.93 -36.17
CA GLN A 4 30.12 -10.20 -34.80
C GLN A 4 30.64 -8.89 -34.19
N ARG A 5 30.24 -8.57 -32.95
CA ARG A 5 31.02 -7.69 -32.06
C ARG A 5 31.20 -8.34 -30.71
N ASP A 6 32.48 -8.56 -30.39
CA ASP A 6 33.04 -9.12 -29.17
C ASP A 6 32.64 -8.36 -27.88
N PRO A 7 32.59 -9.06 -26.75
CA PRO A 7 32.46 -8.41 -25.43
C PRO A 7 33.86 -7.97 -24.93
N LEU A 8 33.92 -6.73 -24.46
CA LEU A 8 35.08 -6.13 -23.81
C LEU A 8 35.40 -6.84 -22.50
N GLU A 9 36.45 -7.62 -22.48
CA GLU A 9 37.17 -8.08 -21.28
C GLU A 9 37.79 -6.89 -20.55
N TYR A 10 37.42 -6.67 -19.31
CA TYR A 10 38.13 -5.78 -18.38
C TYR A 10 39.28 -6.57 -17.72
N ASN A 11 40.50 -6.35 -18.21
CA ASN A 11 41.75 -6.90 -17.71
C ASN A 11 42.26 -6.00 -16.56
N TRP A 12 42.17 -6.45 -15.31
CA TRP A 12 42.86 -5.80 -14.19
C TRP A 12 44.31 -6.29 -14.13
N GLY A 13 45.20 -5.43 -14.60
CA GLY A 13 46.62 -5.64 -14.53
C GLY A 13 47.14 -5.70 -13.08
N ARG A 14 47.79 -6.81 -12.76
CA ARG A 14 48.69 -6.95 -11.60
C ARG A 14 49.99 -6.28 -11.95
N GLU A 15 50.33 -5.20 -11.30
CA GLU A 15 51.73 -4.71 -11.29
C GLU A 15 52.22 -4.54 -9.85
N HIS A 16 53.44 -5.09 -9.70
CA HIS A 16 54.50 -4.86 -8.69
C HIS A 16 54.40 -5.49 -7.31
N GLY A 17 54.68 -6.82 -7.31
CA GLY A 17 55.38 -7.42 -6.19
C GLY A 17 56.89 -7.58 -6.53
N LYS A 18 57.70 -6.57 -6.33
CA LYS A 18 59.17 -6.73 -6.39
C LYS A 18 59.63 -7.47 -5.14
N ARG A 19 60.02 -8.75 -5.31
CA ARG A 19 60.92 -9.44 -4.38
C ARG A 19 62.30 -8.82 -4.57
N LEU A 20 62.82 -8.13 -3.58
CA LEU A 20 64.23 -7.79 -3.46
C LEU A 20 65.00 -9.10 -3.24
N HIS A 21 65.62 -9.63 -4.30
CA HIS A 21 66.70 -10.61 -4.19
C HIS A 21 67.93 -9.88 -3.69
N VAL A 22 68.23 -10.04 -2.43
CA VAL A 22 69.57 -9.67 -1.91
C VAL A 22 70.53 -10.81 -2.32
N THR A 23 71.30 -10.59 -3.40
CA THR A 23 72.43 -11.42 -3.73
C THR A 23 73.52 -11.15 -2.72
N TYR A 24 73.89 -12.19 -2.00
CA TYR A 24 75.09 -12.16 -1.16
C TYR A 24 76.30 -12.14 -2.07
N ASP A 25 77.12 -11.09 -1.97
CA ASP A 25 78.42 -11.00 -2.63
C ASP A 25 79.44 -11.71 -1.74
N GLU A 26 79.85 -12.92 -2.13
CA GLU A 26 80.85 -13.73 -1.42
C GLU A 26 82.24 -13.08 -1.37
N SER A 27 82.49 -11.97 -2.09
CA SER A 27 83.80 -11.29 -2.09
C SER A 27 84.12 -10.55 -0.79
N ILE A 28 83.16 -10.39 0.11
CA ILE A 28 83.39 -9.67 1.39
C ILE A 28 83.91 -10.58 2.50
N ALA A 29 83.87 -11.89 2.32
CA ALA A 29 84.34 -12.86 3.34
C ALA A 29 85.85 -13.06 3.42
N GLN A 30 86.69 -12.42 2.57
CA GLN A 30 88.17 -12.60 2.56
C GLN A 30 88.95 -11.37 3.04
N ARG A 31 88.39 -10.47 3.84
CA ARG A 31 89.23 -9.45 4.46
C ARG A 31 89.68 -9.92 5.83
N PRO A 32 91.00 -9.87 6.14
CA PRO A 32 91.56 -10.26 7.44
C PRO A 32 91.14 -9.19 8.46
N GLY A 33 90.40 -9.60 9.48
CA GLY A 33 89.95 -8.72 10.59
C GLY A 33 88.51 -8.87 11.07
N PHE A 34 87.72 -9.82 10.48
CA PHE A 34 86.38 -10.10 11.02
C PHE A 34 86.49 -11.10 12.16
N SER A 35 86.27 -10.64 13.41
CA SER A 35 86.23 -11.54 14.56
C SER A 35 84.88 -12.29 14.60
N GLU A 36 84.91 -13.57 15.03
CA GLU A 36 83.74 -14.44 15.19
C GLU A 36 82.60 -13.82 16.09
N HIS A 37 82.91 -12.75 16.84
CA HIS A 37 81.96 -12.03 17.69
C HIS A 37 80.94 -11.23 16.91
N THR A 38 81.18 -10.85 15.65
CA THR A 38 80.21 -10.07 14.83
C THR A 38 79.16 -10.93 14.16
N ALA A 39 79.42 -12.19 13.87
CA ALA A 39 78.42 -13.09 13.25
C ALA A 39 77.31 -13.50 14.24
N ASN A 40 77.72 -13.77 15.49
CA ASN A 40 76.68 -14.07 16.55
C ASN A 40 75.81 -12.88 16.90
N GLY A 41 76.32 -11.64 16.72
CA GLY A 41 75.50 -10.43 16.94
C GLY A 41 74.40 -10.20 15.88
N ILE A 42 74.65 -10.60 14.64
CA ILE A 42 73.70 -10.45 13.52
C ILE A 42 72.61 -11.52 13.57
N GLU A 43 72.95 -12.75 13.96
CA GLU A 43 71.89 -13.81 14.16
C GLU A 43 71.02 -13.50 15.38
N GLY A 44 71.58 -13.02 16.48
CA GLY A 44 70.81 -12.62 17.66
C GLY A 44 69.86 -11.49 17.38
N ALA A 45 70.26 -10.47 16.61
CA ALA A 45 69.42 -9.35 16.22
C ALA A 45 68.28 -9.76 15.27
N GLY A 46 68.51 -10.71 14.38
CA GLY A 46 67.50 -11.29 13.48
C GLY A 46 66.45 -12.13 14.21
N TYR A 47 66.85 -12.83 15.25
CA TYR A 47 65.93 -13.64 16.10
C TYR A 47 65.05 -12.75 16.96
N ASP A 48 65.60 -11.69 17.55
CA ASP A 48 64.90 -10.72 18.35
C ASP A 48 63.86 -9.91 17.52
N MET A 49 64.19 -9.56 16.26
CA MET A 49 63.25 -8.90 15.35
C MET A 49 62.07 -9.77 14.97
N LYS A 50 62.30 -11.09 14.69
CA LYS A 50 61.21 -12.03 14.39
C LYS A 50 60.28 -12.23 15.58
N GLU A 51 60.83 -12.35 16.77
CA GLU A 51 60.03 -12.48 17.99
C GLU A 51 59.25 -11.20 18.32
N ARG A 52 59.84 -10.06 18.11
CA ARG A 52 59.19 -8.74 18.27
C ARG A 52 58.07 -8.56 17.25
N GLN A 53 58.23 -8.96 15.99
CA GLN A 53 57.18 -8.97 14.97
C GLN A 53 56.06 -9.95 15.33
N LYS A 54 56.38 -11.14 15.86
CA LYS A 54 55.38 -12.13 16.32
C LYS A 54 54.55 -11.58 17.49
N ARG A 55 55.20 -10.90 18.46
CA ARG A 55 54.52 -10.24 19.59
C ARG A 55 53.63 -9.06 19.13
N LEU A 56 54.09 -8.26 18.16
CA LEU A 56 53.30 -7.18 17.56
C LEU A 56 52.08 -7.72 16.81
N ARG A 57 52.26 -8.73 15.97
CA ARG A 57 51.16 -9.41 15.27
C ARG A 57 50.14 -10.03 16.24
N SER A 58 50.60 -10.66 17.32
CA SER A 58 49.74 -11.22 18.37
C SER A 58 48.95 -10.12 19.13
N ARG A 59 49.61 -8.98 19.44
CA ARG A 59 48.92 -7.83 20.09
C ARG A 59 47.90 -7.19 19.18
N THR A 60 48.19 -7.01 17.89
CA THR A 60 47.26 -6.50 16.89
C THR A 60 46.08 -7.45 16.73
N ALA A 61 46.34 -8.76 16.58
CA ALA A 61 45.25 -9.76 16.48
C ALA A 61 44.34 -9.77 17.71
N LYS A 62 44.93 -9.69 18.93
CA LYS A 62 44.11 -9.59 20.19
C LYS A 62 43.28 -8.31 20.24
N LYS A 63 43.82 -7.17 19.80
CA LYS A 63 43.05 -5.91 19.72
C LYS A 63 41.91 -6.02 18.70
N THR A 64 42.17 -6.56 17.51
CA THR A 64 41.15 -6.77 16.48
C THR A 64 40.06 -7.72 16.95
N ILE A 65 40.41 -8.84 17.61
CA ILE A 65 39.44 -9.77 18.22
C ILE A 65 38.61 -9.05 19.30
N GLY A 66 39.27 -8.24 20.15
CA GLY A 66 38.57 -7.46 21.16
C GLY A 66 37.56 -6.45 20.58
N ILE A 67 37.93 -5.76 19.51
CA ILE A 67 37.03 -4.83 18.80
C ILE A 67 35.86 -5.60 18.16
N LEU A 68 36.12 -6.71 17.52
CA LEU A 68 35.07 -7.54 16.91
C LEU A 68 34.14 -8.12 17.98
N ALA A 69 34.64 -8.56 19.11
CA ALA A 69 33.83 -9.05 20.23
C ALA A 69 32.95 -7.91 20.81
N ALA A 70 33.52 -6.71 21.02
CA ALA A 70 32.78 -5.54 21.50
C ALA A 70 31.67 -5.14 20.51
N LEU A 71 31.97 -5.15 19.21
CA LEU A 71 30.99 -4.89 18.15
C LEU A 71 29.86 -5.91 18.16
N LEU A 72 30.20 -7.19 18.30
CA LEU A 72 29.21 -8.27 18.37
C LEU A 72 28.31 -8.17 19.60
N ILE A 73 28.88 -7.84 20.78
CA ILE A 73 28.12 -7.57 22.00
C ILE A 73 27.19 -6.37 21.79
N PHE A 74 27.70 -5.29 21.21
CA PHE A 74 26.90 -4.10 20.93
C PHE A 74 25.74 -4.41 19.98
N LEU A 75 25.98 -5.08 18.89
CA LEU A 75 24.95 -5.49 17.92
C LEU A 75 23.91 -6.41 18.56
N SER A 76 24.36 -7.42 19.32
CA SER A 76 23.47 -8.34 20.03
C SER A 76 22.61 -7.62 21.09
N SER A 77 23.20 -6.69 21.84
CA SER A 77 22.49 -5.91 22.85
C SER A 77 21.45 -4.98 22.18
N THR A 78 21.83 -4.33 21.07
CA THR A 78 20.92 -3.49 20.28
C THR A 78 19.77 -4.31 19.72
N TYR A 79 20.06 -5.50 19.17
CA TYR A 79 19.06 -6.41 18.67
C TYR A 79 18.07 -6.81 19.78
N CYS A 80 18.56 -7.30 20.92
CA CYS A 80 17.71 -7.68 22.07
C CYS A 80 16.86 -6.48 22.55
N PHE A 81 17.46 -5.28 22.60
CA PHE A 81 16.74 -4.08 22.95
C PHE A 81 15.58 -3.76 21.99
N LEU A 82 15.81 -3.83 20.69
CA LEU A 82 14.77 -3.58 19.68
C LEU A 82 13.65 -4.64 19.74
N ILE A 83 14.02 -5.92 19.92
CA ILE A 83 13.05 -7.03 19.92
C ILE A 83 12.21 -7.09 21.20
N TYR A 84 12.78 -6.78 22.36
CA TYR A 84 12.11 -6.98 23.66
C TYR A 84 11.78 -5.67 24.39
N SER A 85 12.07 -4.51 23.82
CA SER A 85 11.78 -3.22 24.45
C SER A 85 10.27 -2.96 24.52
N ASN A 86 9.81 -2.50 25.70
CA ASN A 86 8.45 -2.03 25.92
C ASN A 86 8.31 -0.49 25.79
N ILE A 87 9.36 0.21 25.30
CA ILE A 87 9.28 1.63 25.01
C ILE A 87 8.23 1.82 23.88
N PRO A 88 7.18 2.64 24.10
CA PRO A 88 6.05 2.72 23.17
C PRO A 88 6.43 2.99 21.71
N PHE A 89 7.40 3.86 21.48
CA PHE A 89 7.92 4.15 20.14
C PHE A 89 8.53 2.91 19.46
N ILE A 90 9.41 2.19 20.18
CA ILE A 90 10.08 0.99 19.64
C ILE A 90 9.07 -0.13 19.43
N ALA A 91 8.20 -0.35 20.41
CA ALA A 91 7.15 -1.37 20.33
C ALA A 91 6.23 -1.13 19.13
N LYS A 92 5.78 0.13 18.92
CA LYS A 92 4.94 0.51 17.76
C LYS A 92 5.62 0.14 16.43
N TRP A 93 6.85 0.57 16.21
CA TRP A 93 7.54 0.32 14.93
C TRP A 93 7.90 -1.15 14.72
N ARG A 94 8.26 -1.87 15.78
CA ARG A 94 8.44 -3.33 15.73
C ARG A 94 7.16 -4.03 15.32
N THR A 95 6.02 -3.68 15.93
CA THR A 95 4.71 -4.24 15.61
C THR A 95 4.38 -3.98 14.15
N ILE A 96 4.44 -2.73 13.68
CA ILE A 96 4.18 -2.37 12.28
C ILE A 96 5.11 -3.16 11.32
N TYR A 97 6.40 -3.30 11.66
CA TYR A 97 7.34 -4.07 10.83
C TYR A 97 6.93 -5.53 10.70
N ILE A 98 6.62 -6.20 11.83
CA ILE A 98 6.19 -7.60 11.86
C ILE A 98 4.91 -7.77 11.03
N GLU A 99 3.90 -6.98 11.31
CA GLU A 99 2.60 -7.05 10.62
C GLU A 99 2.73 -6.78 9.12
N THR A 100 3.57 -5.80 8.76
CA THR A 100 3.82 -5.47 7.34
C THR A 100 4.48 -6.63 6.61
N ALA A 101 5.52 -7.24 7.20
CA ALA A 101 6.20 -8.39 6.61
C ALA A 101 5.26 -9.61 6.52
N MET A 102 4.54 -9.93 7.60
CA MET A 102 3.59 -11.05 7.66
C MET A 102 2.34 -10.83 6.82
N GLY A 103 1.99 -9.58 6.48
CA GLY A 103 0.88 -9.24 5.58
C GLY A 103 1.21 -9.37 4.08
N THR A 104 2.43 -9.81 3.71
CA THR A 104 2.80 -10.04 2.31
C THR A 104 2.80 -11.54 2.00
N MET A 105 2.54 -11.93 0.74
CA MET A 105 2.56 -13.35 0.35
C MET A 105 3.98 -13.93 0.23
N THR A 106 4.99 -13.10 -0.01
CA THR A 106 6.34 -13.54 -0.41
C THR A 106 7.47 -13.05 0.50
N HIS A 107 7.19 -12.17 1.47
CA HIS A 107 8.22 -11.51 2.28
C HIS A 107 8.12 -11.83 3.79
N HIS A 108 7.37 -12.88 4.20
CA HIS A 108 7.30 -13.35 5.59
C HIS A 108 8.68 -13.58 6.20
N TRP A 109 9.64 -14.06 5.37
CA TRP A 109 11.01 -14.32 5.79
C TRP A 109 11.71 -13.08 6.39
N LEU A 110 11.29 -11.85 6.04
CA LEU A 110 11.83 -10.64 6.65
C LEU A 110 11.54 -10.55 8.15
N ALA A 111 10.40 -11.07 8.61
CA ALA A 111 10.13 -11.21 10.04
C ALA A 111 10.69 -12.53 10.58
N GLU A 112 10.40 -13.66 9.95
CA GLU A 112 10.73 -15.01 10.42
C GLU A 112 12.22 -15.26 10.59
N ALA A 113 13.07 -14.67 9.71
CA ALA A 113 14.52 -14.83 9.80
C ALA A 113 15.20 -14.03 10.92
N PHE A 114 14.56 -12.96 11.39
CA PHE A 114 15.20 -12.00 12.29
C PHE A 114 14.45 -11.82 13.62
N ILE A 115 13.21 -12.29 13.75
CA ILE A 115 12.39 -12.08 14.93
C ILE A 115 11.94 -13.43 15.49
N PRO A 116 12.08 -13.68 16.82
CA PRO A 116 11.61 -14.92 17.44
C PRO A 116 10.12 -15.14 17.21
N GLN A 117 9.74 -16.39 16.90
CA GLN A 117 8.36 -16.77 16.57
C GLN A 117 7.34 -16.33 17.64
N ASN A 118 7.68 -16.47 18.91
CA ASN A 118 6.79 -16.06 20.01
C ASN A 118 6.47 -14.54 20.00
N VAL A 119 7.38 -13.69 19.49
CA VAL A 119 7.14 -12.25 19.34
C VAL A 119 6.25 -11.98 18.13
N ILE A 120 6.46 -12.72 17.04
CA ILE A 120 5.59 -12.68 15.86
C ILE A 120 4.17 -13.09 16.25
N ASP A 121 4.01 -14.23 16.92
CA ASP A 121 2.71 -14.76 17.33
C ASP A 121 1.97 -13.78 18.26
N GLN A 122 2.69 -13.16 19.20
CA GLN A 122 2.11 -12.17 20.10
C GLN A 122 1.55 -10.95 19.34
N VAL A 123 2.27 -10.48 18.32
CA VAL A 123 1.83 -9.36 17.49
C VAL A 123 0.65 -9.76 16.61
N MET A 124 0.73 -10.92 15.97
CA MET A 124 -0.30 -11.38 15.03
C MET A 124 -1.62 -11.82 15.72
N ASN A 125 -1.59 -12.11 17.00
CA ASN A 125 -2.81 -12.42 17.79
C ASN A 125 -3.82 -11.27 17.79
N SER A 126 -3.39 -10.02 17.63
CA SER A 126 -4.31 -8.87 17.56
C SER A 126 -5.30 -9.00 16.41
N ARG A 127 -4.84 -9.49 15.26
CA ARG A 127 -5.68 -9.74 14.08
C ARG A 127 -6.76 -10.78 14.38
N SER A 128 -6.38 -11.93 14.93
CA SER A 128 -7.33 -13.01 15.27
C SER A 128 -8.37 -12.56 16.30
N THR A 129 -7.95 -11.72 17.25
CA THR A 129 -8.87 -11.16 18.26
C THR A 129 -9.93 -10.28 17.62
N ILE A 130 -9.53 -9.37 16.72
CA ILE A 130 -10.45 -8.49 16.00
C ILE A 130 -11.40 -9.30 15.10
N GLU A 131 -10.88 -10.28 14.35
CA GLU A 131 -11.70 -11.15 13.52
C GLU A 131 -12.75 -11.90 14.35
N GLU A 132 -12.41 -12.32 15.57
CA GLU A 132 -13.35 -12.97 16.51
C GLU A 132 -14.36 -11.97 17.09
N GLU A 133 -13.93 -10.79 17.51
CA GLU A 133 -14.80 -9.73 18.04
C GLU A 133 -15.81 -9.23 17.00
N GLN A 134 -15.47 -9.27 15.74
CA GLN A 134 -16.36 -8.86 14.66
C GLN A 134 -17.38 -9.92 14.26
N LYS A 135 -17.24 -11.18 14.72
CA LYS A 135 -18.26 -12.22 14.47
C LYS A 135 -19.60 -11.83 15.07
N GLY A 136 -20.66 -12.04 14.32
CA GLY A 136 -22.02 -11.72 14.74
C GLY A 136 -22.41 -10.25 14.61
N LEU A 137 -21.45 -9.34 14.33
CA LEU A 137 -21.78 -7.94 14.08
C LEU A 137 -22.49 -7.79 12.73
N SER A 138 -23.53 -6.97 12.72
CA SER A 138 -24.28 -6.60 11.51
C SER A 138 -24.66 -5.13 11.59
N SER A 139 -24.55 -4.45 10.47
CA SER A 139 -24.95 -3.05 10.35
C SER A 139 -26.45 -2.86 10.59
N SER A 140 -26.79 -1.71 11.11
CA SER A 140 -28.16 -1.25 11.24
C SER A 140 -28.28 0.18 10.70
N TRP A 141 -29.36 0.43 9.95
CA TRP A 141 -29.71 1.78 9.55
C TRP A 141 -30.86 2.23 10.45
N SER A 142 -30.57 3.06 11.48
CA SER A 142 -31.60 3.54 12.39
C SER A 142 -32.63 4.39 11.64
N THR A 143 -33.91 4.19 11.96
CA THR A 143 -35.04 4.93 11.35
C THR A 143 -35.07 6.40 11.74
N ASN A 144 -34.27 6.86 12.68
CA ASN A 144 -34.07 8.28 12.99
C ASN A 144 -33.07 8.89 11.98
N THR A 145 -33.44 8.88 10.74
CA THR A 145 -32.68 9.53 9.68
C THR A 145 -32.96 11.04 9.73
N GLU A 146 -31.93 11.84 9.93
CA GLU A 146 -31.86 13.14 9.29
C GLU A 146 -32.28 12.91 7.84
N GLU A 147 -33.13 13.80 7.28
CA GLU A 147 -33.62 13.61 5.91
C GLU A 147 -32.47 13.30 4.98
N ALA A 148 -32.52 12.12 4.37
CA ALA A 148 -31.47 11.72 3.44
C ALA A 148 -31.46 12.73 2.29
N ILE A 149 -30.28 13.26 1.97
CA ILE A 149 -30.13 14.18 0.84
C ILE A 149 -30.45 13.42 -0.45
N ASP A 150 -31.34 13.97 -1.26
CA ASP A 150 -31.57 13.44 -2.61
C ASP A 150 -30.44 13.85 -3.55
N TYR A 151 -29.38 13.04 -3.55
CA TYR A 151 -28.21 13.27 -4.39
C TYR A 151 -28.45 13.10 -5.89
N THR A 152 -29.64 12.67 -6.34
CA THR A 152 -29.96 12.65 -7.78
C THR A 152 -29.92 14.07 -8.36
N GLN A 153 -30.16 15.08 -7.54
CA GLN A 153 -30.06 16.49 -7.91
C GLN A 153 -28.62 17.02 -7.97
N ALA A 154 -27.65 16.26 -7.50
CA ALA A 154 -26.23 16.62 -7.63
C ALA A 154 -25.69 16.42 -9.06
N VAL A 155 -26.36 15.58 -9.85
CA VAL A 155 -26.01 15.21 -11.22
C VAL A 155 -26.81 16.10 -12.20
N ARG A 156 -26.32 17.31 -12.43
CA ARG A 156 -26.99 18.28 -13.32
C ARG A 156 -26.02 19.36 -13.82
N PRO A 157 -26.40 20.07 -14.91
CA PRO A 157 -25.59 21.17 -15.44
C PRO A 157 -25.26 22.22 -14.38
N TRP A 158 -24.11 22.85 -14.54
CA TRP A 158 -23.57 23.81 -13.57
C TRP A 158 -24.48 24.99 -13.29
N ASP A 159 -25.09 25.56 -14.32
CA ASP A 159 -25.98 26.71 -14.15
C ASP A 159 -27.21 26.40 -13.28
N GLN A 160 -27.70 25.17 -13.34
CA GLN A 160 -28.81 24.70 -12.53
C GLN A 160 -28.37 24.34 -11.09
N LEU A 161 -27.11 23.85 -10.96
CA LEU A 161 -26.55 23.43 -9.67
C LEU A 161 -26.00 24.60 -8.85
N LYS A 162 -25.59 25.70 -9.48
CA LYS A 162 -24.76 26.75 -8.91
C LYS A 162 -25.26 27.32 -7.58
N SER A 163 -26.56 27.55 -7.41
CA SER A 163 -27.13 28.09 -6.19
C SER A 163 -27.20 27.08 -5.03
N GLU A 164 -27.17 25.79 -5.35
CA GLU A 164 -27.35 24.69 -4.39
C GLU A 164 -26.09 23.82 -4.26
N PHE A 165 -25.00 24.24 -4.93
CA PHE A 165 -23.76 23.47 -4.98
C PHE A 165 -23.27 23.05 -3.60
N THR A 166 -23.22 23.97 -2.66
CA THR A 166 -22.72 23.70 -1.29
C THR A 166 -23.62 22.76 -0.48
N THR A 167 -24.86 22.55 -0.90
CA THR A 167 -25.76 21.55 -0.31
C THR A 167 -25.36 20.14 -0.73
N TYR A 168 -25.10 19.96 -2.03
CA TYR A 168 -24.78 18.63 -2.58
C TYR A 168 -23.29 18.28 -2.51
N TYR A 169 -22.41 19.29 -2.53
CA TYR A 169 -20.94 19.15 -2.52
C TYR A 169 -20.34 19.84 -1.29
N SER A 170 -20.95 19.59 -0.12
CA SER A 170 -20.58 20.22 1.15
C SER A 170 -19.14 19.87 1.61
N GLU A 171 -18.55 18.81 1.08
CA GLU A 171 -17.17 18.45 1.32
C GLU A 171 -16.16 19.37 0.64
N ILE A 172 -16.57 20.16 -0.37
CA ILE A 172 -15.68 21.06 -1.11
C ILE A 172 -15.65 22.44 -0.44
N ASP A 173 -14.45 22.98 -0.25
CA ASP A 173 -14.26 24.35 0.19
C ASP A 173 -14.61 25.30 -0.97
N TRP A 174 -15.72 26.01 -0.80
CA TRP A 174 -16.29 26.90 -1.80
C TRP A 174 -15.35 28.03 -2.22
N ASP A 175 -14.56 28.60 -1.30
CA ASP A 175 -13.67 29.72 -1.61
C ASP A 175 -12.52 29.28 -2.52
N THR A 176 -12.01 28.08 -2.31
CA THR A 176 -10.97 27.49 -3.19
C THR A 176 -11.53 27.17 -4.57
N LEU A 177 -12.71 26.56 -4.68
CA LEU A 177 -13.38 26.32 -5.95
C LEU A 177 -13.69 27.63 -6.68
N LYS A 178 -14.21 28.63 -5.97
CA LYS A 178 -14.49 29.96 -6.56
C LYS A 178 -13.23 30.60 -7.14
N SER A 179 -12.13 30.51 -6.43
CA SER A 179 -10.82 31.02 -6.91
C SER A 179 -10.38 30.30 -8.19
N TYR A 180 -10.57 28.98 -8.23
CA TYR A 180 -10.30 28.17 -9.42
C TYR A 180 -11.18 28.60 -10.61
N LEU A 181 -12.49 28.74 -10.41
CA LEU A 181 -13.45 29.17 -11.43
C LEU A 181 -13.17 30.58 -11.94
N GLN A 182 -12.70 31.51 -11.08
CA GLN A 182 -12.28 32.85 -11.50
C GLN A 182 -11.06 32.82 -12.42
N LYS A 183 -10.12 31.88 -12.21
CA LYS A 183 -8.91 31.72 -13.01
C LYS A 183 -9.20 31.05 -14.36
N HIS A 184 -10.02 30.01 -14.37
CA HIS A 184 -10.22 29.11 -15.50
C HIS A 184 -11.52 29.42 -16.31
N GLY A 185 -12.49 30.10 -15.70
CA GLY A 185 -13.71 30.53 -16.38
C GLY A 185 -14.56 29.36 -16.87
N SER A 186 -15.02 29.49 -18.12
CA SER A 186 -15.89 28.47 -18.74
C SER A 186 -15.13 27.26 -19.30
N SER A 187 -13.80 27.25 -19.24
CA SER A 187 -13.00 26.10 -19.73
C SER A 187 -13.22 24.81 -18.95
N CYS A 188 -13.71 24.92 -17.70
CA CYS A 188 -14.07 23.79 -16.86
C CYS A 188 -15.56 23.39 -16.94
N ILE A 189 -16.30 23.93 -17.92
CA ILE A 189 -17.70 23.55 -18.21
C ILE A 189 -17.71 22.85 -19.56
N ASP A 190 -18.24 21.63 -19.60
CA ASP A 190 -18.33 20.86 -20.82
C ASP A 190 -19.42 21.37 -21.77
N SER A 191 -19.55 20.77 -22.97
CA SER A 191 -20.51 21.17 -24.01
C SER A 191 -21.99 21.11 -23.56
N ASP A 192 -22.29 20.31 -22.57
CA ASP A 192 -23.64 20.11 -22.04
C ASP A 192 -23.89 20.91 -20.75
N GLY A 193 -22.92 21.74 -20.36
CA GLY A 193 -23.02 22.66 -19.23
C GLY A 193 -22.66 22.05 -17.85
N TYR A 194 -22.09 20.87 -17.80
CA TYR A 194 -21.62 20.26 -16.54
C TYR A 194 -20.26 20.79 -16.15
N LEU A 195 -20.04 20.98 -14.85
CA LEU A 195 -18.73 21.31 -14.32
C LEU A 195 -17.86 20.05 -14.29
N TYR A 196 -16.76 20.11 -15.02
CA TYR A 196 -15.76 19.07 -15.07
C TYR A 196 -14.36 19.66 -14.84
N ILE A 197 -13.68 19.16 -13.84
CA ILE A 197 -12.32 19.53 -13.48
C ILE A 197 -11.55 18.24 -13.22
N ASP A 198 -10.43 18.06 -13.92
CA ASP A 198 -9.53 16.92 -13.72
C ASP A 198 -8.08 17.45 -13.65
N GLU A 199 -7.34 17.05 -12.63
CA GLU A 199 -5.92 17.45 -12.47
C GLU A 199 -5.06 17.06 -13.69
N ALA A 200 -5.41 15.99 -14.40
CA ALA A 200 -4.69 15.55 -15.60
C ALA A 200 -4.75 16.57 -16.76
N ASP A 201 -5.81 17.37 -16.83
CA ASP A 201 -5.95 18.39 -17.89
C ASP A 201 -5.00 19.57 -17.67
N TYR A 202 -4.42 19.70 -16.49
CA TYR A 202 -3.55 20.80 -16.08
C TYR A 202 -2.09 20.36 -15.86
N GLY A 203 -1.75 19.13 -16.23
CA GLY A 203 -0.44 18.52 -15.99
C GLY A 203 -0.25 18.09 -14.54
N ASP A 204 0.99 18.09 -14.04
CA ASP A 204 1.31 17.69 -12.67
C ASP A 204 0.97 18.75 -11.60
N GLU A 205 0.28 19.81 -11.97
CA GLU A 205 -0.08 20.89 -11.05
C GLU A 205 -1.33 20.53 -10.24
N ASP A 206 -1.28 20.79 -8.94
CA ASP A 206 -2.41 20.73 -8.03
C ASP A 206 -3.51 21.71 -8.50
N THR A 207 -4.75 21.27 -8.61
CA THR A 207 -5.89 22.15 -8.99
C THR A 207 -6.01 23.39 -8.08
N GLY A 208 -5.50 23.31 -6.86
CA GLY A 208 -5.68 24.34 -5.82
C GLY A 208 -7.04 24.25 -5.12
N ILE A 209 -7.96 23.39 -5.59
CA ILE A 209 -9.23 23.13 -4.92
C ILE A 209 -8.99 22.22 -3.72
N ARG A 210 -9.65 22.55 -2.60
CA ARG A 210 -9.53 21.79 -1.36
C ARG A 210 -10.89 21.30 -0.89
N THR A 211 -10.86 20.24 -0.12
CA THR A 211 -12.02 19.88 0.69
C THR A 211 -12.11 20.77 1.93
N THR A 212 -13.23 20.80 2.59
CA THR A 212 -13.40 21.45 3.91
C THR A 212 -12.51 20.85 5.00
N LYS A 213 -11.88 19.71 4.72
CA LYS A 213 -10.88 19.03 5.57
C LYS A 213 -9.44 19.39 5.20
N GLY A 214 -9.25 20.16 4.10
CA GLY A 214 -7.96 20.63 3.62
C GLY A 214 -7.27 19.72 2.60
N ASP A 215 -7.85 18.57 2.28
CA ASP A 215 -7.25 17.62 1.33
C ASP A 215 -7.46 18.10 -0.12
N PRO A 216 -6.50 17.87 -1.06
CA PRO A 216 -6.63 18.31 -2.46
C PRO A 216 -7.77 17.58 -3.19
N VAL A 217 -8.56 18.32 -3.96
CA VAL A 217 -9.54 17.76 -4.90
C VAL A 217 -8.88 17.64 -6.27
N CYS A 218 -8.72 16.42 -6.78
CA CYS A 218 -8.11 16.16 -8.06
C CYS A 218 -9.13 16.02 -9.20
N VAL A 219 -10.35 15.58 -8.89
CA VAL A 219 -11.45 15.50 -9.85
C VAL A 219 -12.73 16.08 -9.23
N LEU A 220 -13.45 16.87 -10.00
CA LEU A 220 -14.82 17.29 -9.73
C LEU A 220 -15.63 17.13 -11.02
N ASP A 221 -16.54 16.16 -11.01
CA ASP A 221 -17.38 15.79 -12.14
C ASP A 221 -18.86 15.86 -11.74
N THR A 222 -19.54 16.95 -12.07
CA THR A 222 -20.96 17.12 -11.73
C THR A 222 -21.89 16.37 -12.68
N ARG A 223 -21.39 15.89 -13.84
CA ARG A 223 -22.15 15.03 -14.75
C ARG A 223 -22.40 13.66 -14.12
N ASN A 224 -21.40 13.12 -13.46
CA ASN A 224 -21.47 11.81 -12.82
C ASN A 224 -21.62 11.87 -11.30
N GLY A 225 -21.65 13.09 -10.71
CA GLY A 225 -21.75 13.26 -9.26
C GLY A 225 -20.53 12.71 -8.51
N ILE A 226 -19.33 12.88 -9.05
CA ILE A 226 -18.10 12.33 -8.50
C ILE A 226 -17.15 13.44 -8.06
N VAL A 227 -16.63 13.31 -6.85
CA VAL A 227 -15.49 14.09 -6.34
C VAL A 227 -14.38 13.11 -5.98
N ILE A 228 -13.18 13.31 -6.53
CA ILE A 228 -12.02 12.50 -6.13
C ILE A 228 -11.03 13.36 -5.35
N VAL A 229 -10.69 12.88 -4.18
CA VAL A 229 -9.80 13.53 -3.22
C VAL A 229 -8.47 12.81 -3.18
N THR A 230 -7.37 13.56 -3.17
CA THR A 230 -6.04 13.02 -2.94
C THR A 230 -5.79 12.85 -1.45
N LEU A 231 -5.48 11.64 -1.04
CA LEU A 231 -5.07 11.29 0.32
C LEU A 231 -3.56 11.22 0.39
N LYS A 232 -2.94 11.99 1.29
CA LYS A 232 -1.49 12.03 1.43
C LYS A 232 -1.09 12.15 2.89
N GLY A 233 -0.15 11.30 3.31
CA GLY A 233 0.49 11.33 4.62
C GLY A 233 1.97 10.99 4.51
N ASP A 234 2.63 10.80 5.66
CA ASP A 234 4.08 10.54 5.72
C ASP A 234 4.47 9.21 5.06
N SER A 235 3.59 8.20 5.07
CA SER A 235 3.87 6.85 4.57
C SER A 235 3.00 6.45 3.38
N TYR A 236 2.01 7.24 3.00
CA TYR A 236 1.01 6.83 2.01
C TYR A 236 0.63 7.94 1.05
N TYR A 237 0.19 7.50 -0.12
CA TYR A 237 -0.49 8.28 -1.14
C TYR A 237 -1.69 7.45 -1.63
N GLY A 238 -2.80 8.10 -1.94
CA GLY A 238 -4.00 7.40 -2.41
C GLY A 238 -5.07 8.35 -2.92
N LYS A 239 -6.18 7.79 -3.36
CA LYS A 239 -7.36 8.51 -3.85
C LYS A 239 -8.62 7.99 -3.17
N MET A 240 -9.55 8.89 -2.89
CA MET A 240 -10.88 8.58 -2.40
C MET A 240 -11.92 9.22 -3.32
N ALA A 241 -12.73 8.40 -3.97
CA ALA A 241 -13.85 8.86 -4.75
C ALA A 241 -15.11 8.93 -3.86
N LEU A 242 -15.70 10.11 -3.80
CA LEU A 242 -16.98 10.39 -3.18
C LEU A 242 -18.03 10.41 -4.29
N VAL A 243 -18.93 9.41 -4.29
CA VAL A 243 -19.96 9.24 -5.33
C VAL A 243 -21.31 9.61 -4.73
N LYS A 244 -21.94 10.61 -5.30
CA LYS A 244 -23.20 11.16 -4.77
C LYS A 244 -24.35 10.16 -4.87
N CYS A 245 -24.57 9.59 -6.04
CA CYS A 245 -25.67 8.66 -6.26
C CYS A 245 -25.22 7.22 -6.03
N ALA A 246 -25.59 6.63 -4.90
CA ALA A 246 -25.27 5.25 -4.57
C ALA A 246 -25.88 4.23 -5.55
N SER A 247 -26.96 4.59 -6.25
CA SER A 247 -27.56 3.78 -7.31
C SER A 247 -26.65 3.53 -8.50
N GLN A 248 -25.65 4.40 -8.74
CA GLN A 248 -24.65 4.21 -9.80
C GLN A 248 -23.60 3.16 -9.43
N VAL A 249 -23.51 2.78 -8.14
CA VAL A 249 -22.48 1.83 -7.66
C VAL A 249 -22.99 0.40 -7.76
N SER A 250 -22.22 -0.47 -8.40
CA SER A 250 -22.54 -1.88 -8.56
C SER A 250 -21.29 -2.76 -8.55
N VAL A 251 -21.48 -4.07 -8.46
CA VAL A 251 -20.42 -5.07 -8.62
C VAL A 251 -20.39 -5.54 -10.07
N ALA A 252 -19.23 -5.48 -10.69
CA ALA A 252 -18.97 -6.06 -12.00
C ALA A 252 -17.92 -7.16 -11.90
N ALA A 253 -18.16 -8.29 -12.53
CA ALA A 253 -17.23 -9.42 -12.52
C ALA A 253 -16.53 -9.55 -13.87
N SER A 254 -15.35 -10.20 -13.86
CA SER A 254 -14.68 -10.65 -15.08
C SER A 254 -15.61 -11.51 -15.96
N ASP A 255 -15.61 -11.28 -17.27
CA ASP A 255 -16.32 -12.12 -18.22
C ASP A 255 -15.83 -13.58 -18.21
N ALA A 256 -14.58 -13.81 -17.83
CA ALA A 256 -13.96 -15.11 -17.67
C ALA A 256 -14.00 -15.66 -16.24
N LEU A 257 -14.84 -15.09 -15.36
CA LEU A 257 -14.91 -15.45 -13.94
C LEU A 257 -15.02 -16.97 -13.73
N GLY A 258 -14.12 -17.49 -12.92
CA GLY A 258 -13.98 -18.93 -12.66
C GLY A 258 -12.84 -19.60 -13.40
N SER A 259 -12.28 -18.96 -14.42
CA SER A 259 -11.08 -19.40 -15.13
C SER A 259 -9.97 -18.35 -15.06
N GLU A 260 -10.31 -17.08 -15.27
CA GLU A 260 -9.36 -15.96 -15.26
C GLU A 260 -10.07 -14.70 -14.80
N GLY A 261 -9.32 -13.80 -14.12
CA GLY A 261 -9.75 -12.44 -13.83
C GLY A 261 -9.45 -11.50 -14.99
N GLU A 262 -9.83 -10.25 -14.85
CA GLU A 262 -9.53 -9.19 -15.81
C GLU A 262 -8.89 -7.99 -15.09
N PHE A 263 -8.24 -7.13 -15.86
CA PHE A 263 -7.82 -5.84 -15.33
C PHE A 263 -9.03 -4.96 -15.00
N ILE A 264 -8.95 -4.19 -13.94
CA ILE A 264 -10.05 -3.28 -13.52
C ILE A 264 -10.49 -2.39 -14.68
N GLN A 265 -9.55 -1.87 -15.47
CA GLN A 265 -9.85 -1.04 -16.65
C GLN A 265 -10.72 -1.76 -17.69
N ASP A 266 -10.52 -3.06 -17.87
CA ASP A 266 -11.27 -3.84 -18.86
C ASP A 266 -12.68 -4.13 -18.32
N ILE A 267 -12.80 -4.45 -17.02
CA ILE A 267 -14.10 -4.58 -16.34
C ILE A 267 -14.90 -3.27 -16.41
N VAL A 268 -14.28 -2.12 -16.13
CA VAL A 268 -14.93 -0.81 -16.19
C VAL A 268 -15.42 -0.50 -17.60
N LYS A 269 -14.60 -0.77 -18.62
CA LYS A 269 -14.95 -0.50 -20.02
C LYS A 269 -16.05 -1.39 -20.53
N SER A 270 -16.00 -2.71 -20.22
CA SER A 270 -17.02 -3.68 -20.68
C SER A 270 -18.42 -3.40 -20.10
N HIS A 271 -18.47 -2.73 -18.94
CA HIS A 271 -19.73 -2.35 -18.29
C HIS A 271 -20.13 -0.87 -18.52
N ASP A 272 -19.48 -0.17 -19.46
CA ASP A 272 -19.69 1.27 -19.74
C ASP A 272 -19.66 2.15 -18.46
N ALA A 273 -18.85 1.76 -17.49
CA ALA A 273 -18.66 2.52 -16.26
C ALA A 273 -17.61 3.61 -16.42
N ILE A 274 -17.56 4.56 -15.47
CA ILE A 274 -16.58 5.64 -15.48
C ILE A 274 -15.48 5.44 -14.44
N LEU A 275 -15.79 4.77 -13.33
CA LEU A 275 -14.86 4.51 -12.24
C LEU A 275 -14.95 3.06 -11.79
N GLY A 276 -13.84 2.50 -11.32
CA GLY A 276 -13.81 1.19 -10.66
C GLY A 276 -12.63 1.03 -9.73
N ILE A 277 -12.85 0.24 -8.69
CA ILE A 277 -11.82 -0.28 -7.78
C ILE A 277 -11.96 -1.80 -7.66
N ASN A 278 -10.88 -2.51 -7.34
CA ASN A 278 -10.96 -3.94 -7.05
C ASN A 278 -11.88 -4.24 -5.86
N ALA A 279 -12.45 -5.45 -5.81
CA ALA A 279 -13.39 -5.83 -4.75
C ALA A 279 -12.96 -7.09 -3.99
N SER A 280 -13.28 -8.28 -4.48
CA SER A 280 -13.04 -9.55 -3.78
C SER A 280 -11.58 -9.97 -3.78
N GLY A 281 -11.17 -10.67 -2.73
CA GLY A 281 -9.94 -11.47 -2.77
C GLY A 281 -10.12 -12.73 -3.64
N PHE A 282 -9.02 -13.35 -4.01
CA PHE A 282 -9.03 -14.55 -4.86
C PHE A 282 -7.92 -15.52 -4.51
N TYR A 283 -8.03 -16.76 -5.01
CA TYR A 283 -7.00 -17.76 -4.81
C TYR A 283 -5.70 -17.34 -5.49
N ASP A 284 -4.70 -17.05 -4.67
CA ASP A 284 -3.43 -16.44 -5.08
C ASP A 284 -2.22 -17.11 -4.42
N PRO A 285 -1.95 -18.40 -4.72
CA PRO A 285 -0.85 -19.11 -4.10
C PRO A 285 0.49 -18.44 -4.47
N ASN A 286 1.24 -18.01 -3.46
CA ASN A 286 2.55 -17.35 -3.63
C ASN A 286 2.52 -16.09 -4.52
N GLY A 287 1.40 -15.40 -4.67
CA GLY A 287 1.28 -14.21 -5.51
C GLY A 287 1.23 -14.48 -7.01
N THR A 288 0.90 -15.72 -7.42
CA THR A 288 0.85 -16.14 -8.84
C THR A 288 -0.56 -16.39 -9.37
N GLY A 289 -1.57 -16.07 -8.57
CA GLY A 289 -2.97 -16.22 -8.97
C GLY A 289 -3.34 -15.33 -10.16
N ASN A 290 -4.24 -15.84 -11.01
CA ASN A 290 -4.71 -15.17 -12.23
C ASN A 290 -6.04 -14.40 -12.04
N GLY A 291 -6.51 -14.22 -10.79
CA GLY A 291 -7.77 -13.52 -10.52
C GLY A 291 -9.06 -14.26 -10.85
N GLY A 292 -8.99 -15.49 -11.37
CA GLY A 292 -10.21 -16.19 -11.82
C GLY A 292 -11.05 -16.81 -10.70
N GLU A 293 -10.44 -17.17 -9.58
CA GLU A 293 -11.11 -17.90 -8.50
C GLU A 293 -11.26 -17.02 -7.24
N ALA A 294 -12.39 -16.34 -7.16
CA ALA A 294 -12.70 -15.44 -6.05
C ALA A 294 -12.88 -16.20 -4.72
N TYR A 295 -12.40 -15.60 -3.63
CA TYR A 295 -12.79 -15.99 -2.29
C TYR A 295 -14.15 -15.38 -1.94
N GLY A 296 -15.04 -16.23 -1.41
CA GLY A 296 -16.36 -15.80 -1.01
C GLY A 296 -17.35 -15.69 -2.18
N MET A 297 -18.39 -14.92 -1.95
CA MET A 297 -19.52 -14.75 -2.87
C MET A 297 -19.36 -13.48 -3.69
N ILE A 298 -19.66 -13.58 -4.98
CA ILE A 298 -19.91 -12.43 -5.86
C ILE A 298 -21.38 -12.45 -6.25
N PHE A 299 -22.08 -11.36 -5.99
CA PHE A 299 -23.50 -11.17 -6.23
C PHE A 299 -23.71 -9.82 -6.90
N SER A 300 -24.32 -9.80 -8.07
CA SER A 300 -24.52 -8.59 -8.86
C SER A 300 -25.89 -8.60 -9.52
N ASN A 301 -26.55 -7.45 -9.56
CA ASN A 301 -27.89 -7.25 -10.13
C ASN A 301 -28.91 -8.30 -9.63
N GLY A 302 -28.89 -8.58 -8.34
CA GLY A 302 -29.78 -9.55 -7.71
C GLY A 302 -29.48 -11.03 -8.03
N LYS A 303 -28.35 -11.33 -8.64
CA LYS A 303 -27.96 -12.70 -9.03
C LYS A 303 -26.60 -13.07 -8.43
N ARG A 304 -26.46 -14.31 -7.99
CA ARG A 304 -25.17 -14.87 -7.60
C ARG A 304 -24.40 -15.29 -8.84
N LEU A 305 -23.22 -14.68 -9.02
CA LEU A 305 -22.31 -14.98 -10.12
C LEU A 305 -21.33 -16.10 -9.75
N ARG A 306 -20.80 -16.05 -8.51
CA ARG A 306 -19.82 -17.01 -8.01
C ARG A 306 -19.93 -17.21 -6.50
N GLY A 307 -19.22 -18.25 -6.02
CA GLY A 307 -19.10 -18.56 -4.60
C GLY A 307 -20.37 -19.12 -3.97
N ARG A 308 -20.29 -19.43 -2.69
CA ARG A 308 -21.41 -19.95 -1.87
C ARG A 308 -21.42 -19.19 -0.54
N GLU A 309 -22.58 -19.13 0.08
CA GLU A 309 -22.68 -18.70 1.48
C GLU A 309 -21.92 -19.65 2.39
N GLY A 310 -21.36 -19.13 3.50
CA GLY A 310 -20.63 -19.94 4.50
C GLY A 310 -19.12 -19.73 4.49
N CYS A 311 -18.60 -18.75 3.73
CA CYS A 311 -17.30 -18.18 3.99
C CYS A 311 -17.33 -17.41 5.30
N SER A 312 -16.23 -17.44 6.07
CA SER A 312 -16.15 -16.76 7.37
C SER A 312 -16.03 -15.24 7.28
N MET A 313 -15.82 -14.71 6.07
CA MET A 313 -15.70 -13.27 5.81
C MET A 313 -17.05 -12.55 5.83
N LYS A 314 -17.02 -11.27 6.19
CA LYS A 314 -18.21 -10.41 6.16
C LYS A 314 -18.77 -10.27 4.74
N VAL A 315 -20.08 -10.22 4.65
CA VAL A 315 -20.80 -9.83 3.44
C VAL A 315 -20.94 -8.31 3.41
N ILE A 316 -20.41 -7.69 2.40
CA ILE A 316 -20.49 -6.28 2.09
C ILE A 316 -21.52 -6.15 0.95
N SER A 317 -22.67 -5.54 1.21
CA SER A 317 -23.76 -5.52 0.24
C SER A 317 -24.42 -4.15 0.11
N LEU A 318 -24.86 -3.81 -1.10
CA LEU A 318 -25.81 -2.71 -1.33
C LEU A 318 -27.22 -3.27 -1.41
N SER A 319 -28.14 -2.69 -0.62
CA SER A 319 -29.57 -3.00 -0.68
C SER A 319 -30.24 -2.39 -1.92
N LYS A 320 -31.49 -2.74 -2.17
CA LYS A 320 -32.32 -2.10 -3.20
C LYS A 320 -32.59 -0.63 -2.95
N ASP A 321 -32.48 -0.21 -1.67
CA ASP A 321 -32.61 1.18 -1.24
C ASP A 321 -31.25 1.88 -1.15
N ASP A 322 -30.22 1.34 -1.85
CA ASP A 322 -28.88 1.91 -1.98
C ASP A 322 -28.13 2.11 -0.64
N ARG A 323 -28.42 1.24 0.36
CA ARG A 323 -27.73 1.25 1.66
C ARG A 323 -26.65 0.19 1.69
N LEU A 324 -25.43 0.62 2.10
CA LEU A 324 -24.31 -0.28 2.32
C LEU A 324 -24.50 -1.02 3.64
N ASN A 325 -24.60 -2.33 3.57
CA ASN A 325 -24.74 -3.21 4.73
C ASN A 325 -23.53 -4.10 4.87
N VAL A 326 -23.12 -4.33 6.11
CA VAL A 326 -22.07 -5.30 6.48
C VAL A 326 -22.66 -6.30 7.47
N SER A 327 -22.53 -7.60 7.19
CA SER A 327 -23.15 -8.66 7.99
C SER A 327 -22.48 -10.01 7.75
N ASP A 328 -22.79 -11.02 8.59
CA ASP A 328 -22.29 -12.40 8.37
C ASP A 328 -23.04 -13.14 7.25
N LYS A 329 -24.24 -12.68 6.91
CA LYS A 329 -25.09 -13.31 5.90
C LYS A 329 -25.63 -12.28 4.94
N LYS A 330 -25.75 -12.65 3.66
CA LYS A 330 -26.32 -11.76 2.65
C LYS A 330 -27.75 -11.38 2.99
N PRO A 331 -28.08 -10.08 3.12
CA PRO A 331 -29.46 -9.61 3.25
C PRO A 331 -30.32 -10.03 2.05
N SER A 332 -31.63 -10.25 2.29
CA SER A 332 -32.57 -10.67 1.24
C SER A 332 -32.83 -9.60 0.19
N ASP A 333 -32.68 -8.33 0.56
CA ASP A 333 -32.85 -7.14 -0.27
C ASP A 333 -31.57 -6.67 -0.96
N ALA A 334 -30.44 -7.38 -0.77
CA ALA A 334 -29.20 -7.05 -1.44
C ALA A 334 -29.37 -7.11 -2.97
N ARG A 335 -28.93 -6.05 -3.66
CA ARG A 335 -28.77 -6.00 -5.11
C ARG A 335 -27.36 -6.33 -5.56
N GLU A 336 -26.37 -5.96 -4.74
CA GLU A 336 -24.94 -6.22 -4.93
C GLU A 336 -24.36 -6.81 -3.64
N ALA A 337 -23.39 -7.70 -3.74
CA ALA A 337 -22.61 -8.15 -2.59
C ALA A 337 -21.29 -8.81 -2.98
N VAL A 338 -20.28 -8.57 -2.14
CA VAL A 338 -18.99 -9.28 -2.11
C VAL A 338 -18.68 -9.68 -0.67
N GLN A 339 -17.59 -10.43 -0.45
CA GLN A 339 -17.15 -10.79 0.89
C GLN A 339 -15.70 -10.40 1.12
N PHE A 340 -15.44 -9.71 2.22
CA PHE A 340 -14.07 -9.43 2.68
C PHE A 340 -14.05 -9.00 4.16
N ASP A 341 -12.85 -8.91 4.76
CA ASP A 341 -12.56 -8.51 6.14
C ASP A 341 -11.36 -7.55 6.21
N PRO A 342 -11.22 -6.84 7.32
CA PRO A 342 -12.15 -6.61 8.41
C PRO A 342 -13.13 -5.45 8.14
N VAL A 343 -14.15 -5.34 8.99
CA VAL A 343 -15.01 -4.14 9.07
C VAL A 343 -14.22 -3.03 9.73
N LEU A 344 -14.26 -1.84 9.17
CA LEU A 344 -13.53 -0.67 9.65
C LEU A 344 -14.42 0.24 10.52
N ILE A 345 -15.61 0.53 9.99
CA ILE A 345 -16.61 1.38 10.64
C ILE A 345 -17.96 0.67 10.53
N LEU A 346 -18.68 0.58 11.63
CA LEU A 346 -20.02 0.00 11.69
C LEU A 346 -20.94 0.94 12.47
N ASP A 347 -22.03 1.38 11.84
CA ASP A 347 -23.03 2.27 12.41
C ASP A 347 -22.44 3.59 12.99
N GLY A 348 -21.33 4.04 12.39
CA GLY A 348 -20.59 5.22 12.82
C GLY A 348 -19.53 4.96 13.89
N ASP A 349 -19.39 3.73 14.39
CA ASP A 349 -18.39 3.37 15.37
C ASP A 349 -17.10 2.81 14.69
N LEU A 350 -15.95 3.33 15.11
CA LEU A 350 -14.64 2.84 14.68
C LEU A 350 -14.35 1.48 15.33
N LEU A 351 -14.17 0.44 14.50
CA LEU A 351 -13.87 -0.92 14.99
C LEU A 351 -12.38 -1.26 14.94
N ILE A 352 -11.58 -0.49 14.23
CA ILE A 352 -10.14 -0.72 14.05
C ILE A 352 -9.37 0.51 14.51
N SER A 353 -8.28 0.28 15.24
CA SER A 353 -7.35 1.33 15.65
C SER A 353 -5.90 0.88 15.44
N GLY A 354 -5.01 1.79 15.05
CA GLY A 354 -3.61 1.48 14.80
C GLY A 354 -3.41 0.46 13.67
N SER A 355 -2.39 -0.39 13.78
CA SER A 355 -2.07 -1.39 12.74
C SER A 355 -2.86 -2.70 12.85
N SER A 356 -3.23 -3.09 14.08
CA SER A 356 -4.18 -4.16 14.42
C SER A 356 -3.95 -5.51 13.72
N GLY A 357 -2.69 -5.88 13.47
CA GLY A 357 -2.31 -7.14 12.83
C GLY A 357 -2.22 -7.10 11.30
N TRP A 358 -2.51 -5.96 10.67
CA TRP A 358 -2.47 -5.83 9.20
C TRP A 358 -1.32 -4.97 8.65
N GLY A 359 -0.62 -4.20 9.49
CA GLY A 359 0.54 -3.38 9.13
C GLY A 359 0.28 -2.33 8.05
N LEU A 360 1.37 -1.80 7.48
CA LEU A 360 1.35 -0.86 6.35
C LEU A 360 1.24 -1.63 5.03
N GLN A 361 0.14 -1.44 4.30
CA GLN A 361 -0.14 -2.12 3.04
C GLN A 361 -0.87 -1.19 2.06
N PRO A 362 -0.85 -1.48 0.74
CA PRO A 362 -1.85 -0.95 -0.18
C PRO A 362 -3.24 -1.40 0.27
N ARG A 363 -4.25 -0.53 0.18
CA ARG A 363 -5.61 -0.80 0.66
C ARG A 363 -6.66 -0.38 -0.35
N SER A 364 -7.73 -1.16 -0.39
CA SER A 364 -8.98 -0.77 -1.04
C SER A 364 -10.12 -0.88 -0.04
N VAL A 365 -11.01 0.08 -0.04
CA VAL A 365 -12.13 0.17 0.92
C VAL A 365 -13.37 0.69 0.21
N ILE A 366 -14.52 0.14 0.57
CA ILE A 366 -15.82 0.71 0.27
C ILE A 366 -16.47 1.19 1.57
N GLY A 367 -17.09 2.36 1.52
CA GLY A 367 -17.84 2.93 2.62
C GLY A 367 -19.05 3.72 2.15
N GLN A 368 -19.89 4.10 3.09
CA GLN A 368 -21.03 4.99 2.84
C GLN A 368 -21.22 5.91 4.04
N THR A 369 -21.52 7.18 3.76
CA THR A 369 -21.91 8.16 4.76
C THR A 369 -23.38 7.93 5.20
N ARG A 370 -23.78 8.54 6.32
CA ARG A 370 -25.13 8.39 6.82
C ARG A 370 -26.19 8.97 5.88
N ASP A 371 -25.89 10.03 5.16
CA ASP A 371 -26.74 10.67 4.16
C ASP A 371 -26.75 9.95 2.79
N GLY A 372 -25.96 8.89 2.63
CA GLY A 372 -26.03 7.98 1.48
C GLY A 372 -24.91 8.12 0.44
N GLN A 373 -23.97 9.07 0.59
CA GLN A 373 -22.85 9.21 -0.32
C GLN A 373 -21.92 8.00 -0.22
N MET A 374 -21.53 7.43 -1.36
CA MET A 374 -20.58 6.31 -1.39
C MET A 374 -19.12 6.78 -1.36
N MET A 375 -18.27 5.98 -0.76
CA MET A 375 -16.83 6.22 -0.62
C MET A 375 -16.08 5.01 -1.18
N LEU A 376 -15.42 5.18 -2.31
CA LEU A 376 -14.51 4.19 -2.86
C LEU A 376 -13.08 4.70 -2.69
N THR A 377 -12.28 3.98 -1.92
CA THR A 377 -10.95 4.47 -1.51
C THR A 377 -9.88 3.46 -1.87
N VAL A 378 -8.81 3.93 -2.49
CA VAL A 378 -7.60 3.15 -2.75
C VAL A 378 -6.39 3.92 -2.26
N VAL A 379 -5.56 3.24 -1.47
CA VAL A 379 -4.26 3.76 -1.01
C VAL A 379 -3.16 2.87 -1.57
N ASP A 380 -2.20 3.50 -2.23
CA ASP A 380 -1.02 2.86 -2.78
C ASP A 380 -0.07 2.38 -1.68
N GLY A 381 0.79 1.43 -1.99
CA GLY A 381 1.77 0.97 -1.02
C GLY A 381 2.83 0.07 -1.62
N ARG A 382 3.76 -0.42 -0.77
CA ARG A 382 4.89 -1.27 -1.15
C ARG A 382 5.83 -0.62 -2.18
N GLN A 383 5.81 0.69 -2.33
CA GLN A 383 6.60 1.47 -3.28
C GLN A 383 7.50 2.44 -2.52
N ALA A 384 8.78 2.06 -2.35
CA ALA A 384 9.76 2.85 -1.61
C ALA A 384 9.97 4.23 -2.25
N GLY A 385 9.95 5.27 -1.45
CA GLY A 385 10.12 6.66 -1.92
C GLY A 385 8.84 7.32 -2.46
N TYR A 386 7.75 6.56 -2.59
CA TYR A 386 6.45 7.05 -3.03
C TYR A 386 5.37 6.79 -1.98
N SER A 387 4.96 5.54 -1.80
CA SER A 387 3.96 5.11 -0.83
C SER A 387 4.34 3.75 -0.25
N VAL A 388 4.55 3.69 1.06
CA VAL A 388 4.78 2.42 1.76
C VAL A 388 3.46 1.71 2.04
N GLY A 389 2.40 2.50 2.23
CA GLY A 389 1.06 2.06 2.53
C GLY A 389 0.50 2.70 3.80
N ILE A 390 -0.71 2.30 4.17
CA ILE A 390 -1.45 2.82 5.31
C ILE A 390 -1.87 1.68 6.24
N THR A 391 -1.97 1.96 7.56
CA THR A 391 -2.60 1.04 8.50
C THR A 391 -4.13 1.11 8.36
N LEU A 392 -4.83 0.05 8.75
CA LEU A 392 -6.30 0.07 8.71
C LEU A 392 -6.89 1.10 9.69
N GLY A 393 -6.24 1.32 10.85
CA GLY A 393 -6.68 2.34 11.80
C GLY A 393 -6.57 3.76 11.23
N ASP A 394 -5.39 4.12 10.68
CA ASP A 394 -5.21 5.45 10.07
C ASP A 394 -6.21 5.67 8.91
N LEU A 395 -6.49 4.61 8.12
CA LEU A 395 -7.48 4.67 7.05
C LEU A 395 -8.90 4.81 7.60
N SER A 396 -9.24 4.10 8.68
CA SER A 396 -10.53 4.25 9.39
C SER A 396 -10.73 5.67 9.90
N ASP A 397 -9.70 6.27 10.48
CA ASP A 397 -9.73 7.66 10.96
C ASP A 397 -10.00 8.65 9.81
N ILE A 398 -9.39 8.44 8.63
CA ILE A 398 -9.66 9.24 7.43
C ILE A 398 -11.13 9.12 7.00
N LEU A 399 -11.62 7.89 6.85
CA LEU A 399 -13.00 7.65 6.43
C LEU A 399 -14.01 8.24 7.43
N TYR A 400 -13.74 8.07 8.73
CA TYR A 400 -14.56 8.66 9.79
C TYR A 400 -14.57 10.19 9.73
N LYS A 401 -13.42 10.83 9.49
CA LYS A 401 -13.29 12.29 9.28
C LYS A 401 -14.17 12.78 8.13
N TYR A 402 -14.40 11.95 7.09
CA TYR A 402 -15.27 12.21 5.96
C TYR A 402 -16.71 11.76 6.18
N GLY A 403 -17.08 11.30 7.36
CA GLY A 403 -18.44 10.99 7.73
C GLY A 403 -18.90 9.57 7.37
N ALA A 404 -17.98 8.64 7.17
CA ALA A 404 -18.34 7.24 6.93
C ALA A 404 -19.18 6.70 8.09
N TYR A 405 -20.34 6.13 7.76
CA TYR A 405 -21.23 5.44 8.68
C TYR A 405 -21.04 3.93 8.64
N GLN A 406 -20.81 3.38 7.43
CA GLN A 406 -20.38 2.02 7.21
C GLN A 406 -19.09 2.05 6.39
N ALA A 407 -18.10 1.23 6.74
CA ALA A 407 -16.92 1.01 5.90
C ALA A 407 -16.34 -0.37 6.13
N CYS A 408 -15.93 -1.02 5.05
CA CYS A 408 -15.30 -2.33 5.09
C CYS A 408 -14.09 -2.37 4.16
N ASN A 409 -13.03 -3.03 4.63
CA ASN A 409 -11.85 -3.33 3.83
C ASN A 409 -12.22 -4.29 2.69
N LEU A 410 -11.52 -4.17 1.58
CA LEU A 410 -11.58 -5.03 0.41
C LEU A 410 -10.22 -5.70 0.19
N ASP A 411 -10.07 -6.48 -0.88
CA ASP A 411 -8.76 -7.02 -1.25
C ASP A 411 -7.75 -5.88 -1.42
N GLY A 412 -6.58 -6.09 -0.85
CA GLY A 412 -5.52 -5.09 -0.79
C GLY A 412 -4.28 -5.50 -1.59
N GLY A 413 -3.12 -4.98 -1.18
CA GLY A 413 -1.85 -5.34 -1.78
C GLY A 413 -1.75 -4.98 -3.26
N SER A 414 -1.25 -5.88 -4.08
CA SER A 414 -1.09 -5.64 -5.53
C SER A 414 -2.39 -5.60 -6.32
N SER A 415 -3.52 -5.95 -5.70
CA SER A 415 -4.85 -5.81 -6.33
C SER A 415 -5.39 -4.38 -6.24
N SER A 416 -4.88 -3.57 -5.29
CA SER A 416 -5.36 -2.20 -5.07
C SER A 416 -5.08 -1.33 -6.29
N LEU A 417 -6.14 -0.86 -6.95
CA LEU A 417 -6.08 0.08 -8.07
C LEU A 417 -7.41 0.82 -8.19
N MET A 418 -7.35 2.11 -8.49
CA MET A 418 -8.51 2.92 -8.89
C MET A 418 -8.34 3.37 -10.34
N TYR A 419 -9.36 3.10 -11.12
CA TYR A 419 -9.47 3.50 -12.52
C TYR A 419 -10.59 4.54 -12.66
N TYR A 420 -10.31 5.64 -13.34
CA TYR A 420 -11.29 6.70 -13.60
C TYR A 420 -11.08 7.27 -14.99
N ASP A 421 -12.16 7.44 -15.72
CA ASP A 421 -12.26 8.11 -17.03
C ASP A 421 -11.09 7.79 -17.98
N GLY A 422 -10.88 6.50 -18.24
CA GLY A 422 -9.89 6.05 -19.23
C GLY A 422 -8.50 5.75 -18.70
N ARG A 423 -8.16 6.05 -17.44
CA ARG A 423 -6.83 5.86 -16.85
C ARG A 423 -6.84 5.34 -15.41
N ALA A 424 -5.76 4.71 -15.01
CA ALA A 424 -5.49 4.50 -13.60
C ALA A 424 -5.10 5.84 -12.94
N ILE A 425 -5.66 6.11 -11.78
CA ILE A 425 -5.38 7.32 -10.99
C ILE A 425 -4.68 7.02 -9.66
N THR A 426 -4.42 5.75 -9.39
CA THR A 426 -3.56 5.21 -8.34
C THR A 426 -2.53 4.29 -8.98
N SER A 427 -1.52 3.85 -8.21
CA SER A 427 -0.41 3.04 -8.70
C SER A 427 -0.37 1.69 -7.99
N SER A 428 -0.63 0.61 -8.72
CA SER A 428 -0.54 -0.74 -8.15
C SER A 428 0.89 -1.11 -7.79
N SER A 429 1.06 -1.90 -6.74
CA SER A 429 2.34 -2.54 -6.40
C SER A 429 2.61 -3.83 -7.20
N SER A 430 1.84 -4.12 -8.23
CA SER A 430 2.08 -5.21 -9.18
C SER A 430 3.25 -4.90 -10.12
N ALA A 431 3.62 -5.87 -10.97
CA ALA A 431 4.65 -5.66 -11.98
C ALA A 431 4.28 -4.59 -13.03
N ASP A 432 2.99 -4.43 -13.28
CA ASP A 432 2.41 -3.37 -14.10
C ASP A 432 1.68 -2.40 -13.16
N SER A 433 2.29 -1.26 -12.88
CA SER A 433 1.76 -0.29 -11.91
C SER A 433 0.53 0.47 -12.42
N GLU A 434 0.34 0.54 -13.74
CA GLU A 434 -0.78 1.26 -14.38
C GLU A 434 -1.99 0.36 -14.61
N ARG A 435 -1.76 -0.87 -15.04
CA ARG A 435 -2.86 -1.83 -15.27
C ARG A 435 -3.22 -2.63 -14.03
N GLY A 436 -2.29 -2.76 -13.10
CA GLY A 436 -2.46 -3.59 -11.93
C GLY A 436 -2.29 -5.07 -12.24
N ARG A 437 -3.17 -5.89 -11.70
CA ARG A 437 -3.25 -7.34 -11.95
C ARG A 437 -4.69 -7.74 -12.29
N HIS A 438 -4.87 -8.93 -12.82
CA HIS A 438 -6.18 -9.51 -13.00
C HIS A 438 -6.87 -9.74 -11.65
N VAL A 439 -8.11 -9.31 -11.55
CA VAL A 439 -8.99 -9.46 -10.38
C VAL A 439 -10.31 -10.12 -10.79
N PRO A 440 -11.02 -10.81 -9.87
CA PRO A 440 -12.26 -11.50 -10.21
C PRO A 440 -13.42 -10.54 -10.45
N ASP A 441 -13.42 -9.40 -9.78
CA ASP A 441 -14.50 -8.41 -9.79
C ASP A 441 -14.02 -7.05 -9.32
N ALA A 442 -14.87 -6.07 -9.55
CA ALA A 442 -14.67 -4.67 -9.16
C ALA A 442 -15.97 -4.06 -8.62
N TRP A 443 -15.86 -3.12 -7.69
CA TRP A 443 -16.89 -2.12 -7.47
C TRP A 443 -16.75 -1.04 -8.54
N ILE A 444 -17.78 -0.85 -9.33
CA ILE A 444 -17.80 0.12 -10.44
C ILE A 444 -18.84 1.21 -10.20
N VAL A 445 -18.64 2.35 -10.87
CA VAL A 445 -19.59 3.47 -10.90
C VAL A 445 -20.01 3.68 -12.34
N SER A 446 -21.28 3.47 -12.62
CA SER A 446 -21.87 3.72 -13.94
C SER A 446 -21.91 5.20 -14.25
N LYS A 447 -21.87 5.57 -15.53
CA LYS A 447 -22.13 6.94 -15.97
C LYS A 447 -23.56 7.34 -15.61
N ALA A 448 -23.76 8.61 -15.29
CA ALA A 448 -25.10 9.11 -15.03
C ALA A 448 -26.00 9.00 -16.26
N GLY A 449 -27.20 8.45 -16.07
CA GLY A 449 -28.18 8.25 -17.16
C GLY A 449 -27.93 7.05 -18.05
N SER A 450 -26.99 6.16 -17.71
CA SER A 450 -26.78 4.87 -18.39
C SER A 450 -27.75 3.79 -17.86
#